data_7c9b9547efc6d869a7f6a4af1c94be60
#
_entry.id   7c9b9547efc6d869a7f6a4af1c94be60
#
_cell.length_a   1.000
_cell.length_b   1.000
_cell.length_c   1.000
_cell.angle_alpha   90.00
_cell.angle_beta   90.00
_cell.angle_gamma   90.00
#
_symmetry.space_group_name_H-M   'P 1'
#
loop_
_entity.id
_entity.type
_entity.pdbx_description
1 polymer ?
#
loop_
_entity_poly.entity_id
_entity_poly.type
_entity_poly.pdbx_seq_one_letter_code
_entity_poly.pdbx_strand_id
1 'polypeptide(L)'
;MLDLVAAFIALTTLLTYVNYRFIRLPPTIGVMATALVFSLIVQGLSELGYPILEVEMQEIIRRIDFSEVLMTWFLPALLFAGALHVDLSDLRSYKWPIGLLATAGVLIATFVIGGLAYYTFPLFGWQVDFIYCLLFGXXXXXXXXXXXXAGAPKPLATTIVGESLFNDGTAVVVFAIILGILQLGEAPTVSATAILFVQEAIGGVLFGAVLGYGVFVMMRGIDQYQVEVMLTLALVIGGAAALAARLHVSAPIAMVVAGLIIGNHGRHYAMSDETRRYVDKFWELIDEILNALLFALIGLELLLLPFSWLHVAAAFALGGAVLVSRLLTVGPAILVLRRFRGANRQVPAGTIRILVWGGLRGGVSVALALSLPLGPERDLILSLTYIVVLVSILLQGLSIGPLVRRIYAGQPLEKSEGAH
;
A
#
# COMPACT_ATOMS: atom_id res chain seq x y z
N MET A 1 24.49 -11.62 4.77
CA MET A 1 23.39 -10.66 4.71
C MET A 1 23.71 -9.45 3.83
N LEU A 2 24.84 -8.75 4.05
CA LEU A 2 25.21 -7.57 3.23
C LEU A 2 25.28 -7.91 1.73
N ASP A 3 25.86 -9.07 1.39
CA ASP A 3 25.99 -9.51 -0.01
C ASP A 3 24.63 -9.73 -0.69
N LEU A 4 23.63 -10.23 0.07
CA LEU A 4 22.28 -10.45 -0.44
C LEU A 4 21.58 -9.11 -0.72
N VAL A 5 21.71 -8.17 0.21
CA VAL A 5 21.13 -6.83 0.05
C VAL A 5 21.78 -6.12 -1.16
N ALA A 6 23.12 -6.23 -1.28
CA ALA A 6 23.87 -5.66 -2.40
C ALA A 6 23.43 -6.27 -3.74
N ALA A 7 23.31 -7.60 -3.81
CA ALA A 7 22.86 -8.30 -5.01
C ALA A 7 21.43 -7.87 -5.40
N PHE A 8 20.53 -7.78 -4.41
CA PHE A 8 19.14 -7.40 -4.63
C PHE A 8 19.04 -5.94 -5.13
N ILE A 9 19.80 -5.01 -4.51
CA ILE A 9 19.84 -3.61 -4.95
C ILE A 9 20.38 -3.52 -6.38
N ALA A 10 21.47 -4.26 -6.67
CA ALA A 10 22.08 -4.26 -8.00
C ALA A 10 21.10 -4.78 -9.06
N LEU A 11 20.41 -5.89 -8.76
CA LEU A 11 19.40 -6.46 -9.66
C LEU A 11 18.24 -5.46 -9.88
N THR A 12 17.69 -4.90 -8.79
CA THR A 12 16.61 -3.91 -8.89
C THR A 12 17.03 -2.71 -9.74
N THR A 13 18.26 -2.22 -9.52
CA THR A 13 18.81 -1.11 -10.31
C THR A 13 18.89 -1.46 -11.79
N LEU A 14 19.35 -2.67 -12.11
CA LEU A 14 19.42 -3.14 -13.50
C LEU A 14 18.03 -3.23 -14.13
N LEU A 15 17.05 -3.80 -13.42
CA LEU A 15 15.67 -3.91 -13.89
C LEU A 15 15.05 -2.52 -14.11
N THR A 16 15.29 -1.58 -13.19
CA THR A 16 14.86 -0.18 -13.31
C THR A 16 15.47 0.48 -14.54
N TYR A 17 16.79 0.28 -14.74
CA TYR A 17 17.51 0.80 -15.90
C TYR A 17 16.94 0.24 -17.22
N VAL A 18 16.69 -1.08 -17.26
CA VAL A 18 16.09 -1.73 -18.45
C VAL A 18 14.72 -1.12 -18.76
N ASN A 19 13.89 -0.93 -17.74
CA ASN A 19 12.59 -0.28 -17.94
C ASN A 19 12.76 1.14 -18.49
N TYR A 20 13.60 1.95 -17.85
CA TYR A 20 13.79 3.36 -18.23
C TYR A 20 14.33 3.49 -19.65
N ARG A 21 15.30 2.64 -20.01
CA ARG A 21 16.02 2.76 -21.28
C ARG A 21 15.26 2.16 -22.47
N PHE A 22 14.56 1.04 -22.26
CA PHE A 22 14.01 0.24 -23.35
C PHE A 22 12.48 0.15 -23.35
N ILE A 23 11.84 -0.05 -22.20
CA ILE A 23 10.41 -0.37 -22.10
C ILE A 23 9.56 0.89 -21.90
N ARG A 24 10.01 1.79 -21.03
CA ARG A 24 9.39 3.10 -20.76
C ARG A 24 7.97 3.01 -20.18
N LEU A 25 7.69 1.98 -19.40
CA LEU A 25 6.47 1.89 -18.59
C LEU A 25 6.62 2.78 -17.35
N PRO A 26 5.49 3.17 -16.70
CA PRO A 26 5.57 3.86 -15.41
C PRO A 26 6.51 3.11 -14.46
N PRO A 27 7.34 3.81 -13.66
CA PRO A 27 8.46 3.19 -12.94
C PRO A 27 8.10 1.92 -12.18
N THR A 28 7.09 1.96 -11.31
CA THR A 28 6.68 0.83 -10.49
C THR A 28 6.19 -0.37 -11.33
N ILE A 29 5.34 -0.10 -12.31
CA ILE A 29 4.81 -1.14 -13.22
C ILE A 29 5.94 -1.75 -14.04
N GLY A 30 6.84 -0.90 -14.54
CA GLY A 30 7.95 -1.33 -15.38
C GLY A 30 8.95 -2.19 -14.64
N VAL A 31 9.31 -1.82 -13.41
CA VAL A 31 10.23 -2.64 -12.57
C VAL A 31 9.60 -4.00 -12.29
N MET A 32 8.32 -4.03 -11.88
CA MET A 32 7.61 -5.30 -11.64
C MET A 32 7.56 -6.15 -12.91
N ALA A 33 7.20 -5.55 -14.06
CA ALA A 33 7.11 -6.29 -15.32
C ALA A 33 8.47 -6.84 -15.76
N THR A 34 9.55 -6.06 -15.60
CA THR A 34 10.91 -6.54 -15.93
C THR A 34 11.36 -7.64 -14.97
N ALA A 35 11.03 -7.53 -13.69
CA ALA A 35 11.33 -8.57 -12.70
C ALA A 35 10.54 -9.86 -13.00
N LEU A 36 9.27 -9.73 -13.38
CA LEU A 36 8.44 -10.86 -13.78
C LEU A 36 9.03 -11.57 -15.01
N VAL A 37 9.38 -10.80 -16.05
CA VAL A 37 10.01 -11.36 -17.27
C VAL A 37 11.32 -12.05 -16.91
N PHE A 38 12.14 -11.44 -16.06
CA PHE A 38 13.39 -12.03 -15.57
C PHE A 38 13.10 -13.38 -14.88
N SER A 39 12.10 -13.43 -13.98
CA SER A 39 11.71 -14.67 -13.29
C SER A 39 11.27 -15.76 -14.26
N LEU A 40 10.47 -15.41 -15.27
CA LEU A 40 10.03 -16.36 -16.29
C LEU A 40 11.20 -16.89 -17.13
N ILE A 41 12.17 -16.02 -17.44
CA ILE A 41 13.41 -16.46 -18.15
C ILE A 41 14.19 -17.44 -17.29
N VAL A 42 14.36 -17.15 -15.99
CA VAL A 42 15.08 -18.02 -15.06
C VAL A 42 14.39 -19.40 -14.96
N GLN A 43 13.07 -19.43 -14.81
CA GLN A 43 12.29 -20.68 -14.80
C GLN A 43 12.42 -21.43 -16.13
N GLY A 44 12.33 -20.75 -17.25
CA GLY A 44 12.49 -21.35 -18.58
C GLY A 44 13.87 -21.97 -18.77
N LEU A 45 14.92 -21.29 -18.30
CA LEU A 45 16.30 -21.85 -18.34
C LEU A 45 16.43 -23.09 -17.47
N SER A 46 15.76 -23.10 -16.31
CA SER A 46 15.74 -24.26 -15.41
C SER A 46 15.11 -25.48 -16.10
N GLU A 47 13.98 -25.29 -16.79
CA GLU A 47 13.31 -26.35 -17.56
C GLU A 47 14.16 -26.86 -18.72
N LEU A 48 15.06 -26.02 -19.25
CA LEU A 48 16.00 -26.40 -20.32
C LEU A 48 17.27 -27.09 -19.77
N GLY A 49 17.36 -27.32 -18.46
CA GLY A 49 18.44 -28.05 -17.84
C GLY A 49 19.54 -27.20 -17.19
N TYR A 50 19.27 -25.93 -16.94
CA TYR A 50 20.19 -24.99 -16.26
C TYR A 50 19.59 -24.47 -14.95
N PRO A 51 19.36 -25.33 -13.92
CA PRO A 51 18.65 -24.94 -12.71
C PRO A 51 19.47 -24.10 -11.73
N ILE A 52 20.78 -23.95 -11.93
CA ILE A 52 21.69 -23.30 -10.98
C ILE A 52 21.21 -21.89 -10.63
N LEU A 53 20.86 -21.09 -11.66
CA LEU A 53 20.43 -19.71 -11.46
C LEU A 53 19.12 -19.63 -10.68
N GLU A 54 18.16 -20.52 -10.97
CA GLU A 54 16.90 -20.57 -10.24
C GLU A 54 17.11 -20.90 -8.76
N VAL A 55 17.92 -21.93 -8.48
CA VAL A 55 18.21 -22.35 -7.11
C VAL A 55 18.90 -21.23 -6.32
N GLU A 56 19.89 -20.57 -6.92
CA GLU A 56 20.58 -19.44 -6.27
C GLU A 56 19.63 -18.28 -6.00
N MET A 57 18.80 -17.93 -6.96
CA MET A 57 17.83 -16.84 -6.81
C MET A 57 16.79 -17.15 -5.73
N GLN A 58 16.24 -18.37 -5.73
CA GLN A 58 15.30 -18.81 -4.70
C GLN A 58 15.92 -18.75 -3.31
N GLU A 59 17.19 -19.18 -3.17
CA GLU A 59 17.89 -19.13 -1.89
C GLU A 59 18.09 -17.69 -1.41
N ILE A 60 18.43 -16.78 -2.32
CA ILE A 60 18.57 -15.35 -2.00
C ILE A 60 17.23 -14.79 -1.48
N ILE A 61 16.14 -15.04 -2.22
CA ILE A 61 14.80 -14.50 -1.86
C ILE A 61 14.35 -15.06 -0.50
N ARG A 62 14.50 -16.39 -0.28
CA ARG A 62 14.10 -17.05 0.98
C ARG A 62 14.87 -16.57 2.21
N ARG A 63 16.10 -16.08 2.04
CA ARG A 63 16.93 -15.58 3.15
C ARG A 63 16.52 -14.19 3.62
N ILE A 64 15.73 -13.47 2.82
CA ILE A 64 15.21 -12.16 3.19
C ILE A 64 13.86 -12.38 3.89
N ASP A 65 13.75 -11.99 5.15
CA ASP A 65 12.44 -11.95 5.81
C ASP A 65 11.68 -10.75 5.25
N PHE A 66 11.03 -11.01 4.15
CA PHE A 66 10.32 -10.01 3.37
C PHE A 66 9.23 -9.32 4.17
N SER A 67 8.48 -10.12 4.94
CA SER A 67 7.38 -9.60 5.75
C SER A 67 7.90 -8.61 6.79
N GLU A 68 8.95 -8.98 7.52
CA GLU A 68 9.55 -8.11 8.54
C GLU A 68 10.10 -6.81 7.91
N VAL A 69 10.85 -6.92 6.83
CA VAL A 69 11.44 -5.76 6.13
C VAL A 69 10.33 -4.81 5.66
N LEU A 70 9.29 -5.37 5.03
CA LEU A 70 8.18 -4.57 4.52
C LEU A 70 7.37 -3.91 5.62
N MET A 71 6.97 -4.66 6.63
CA MET A 71 6.06 -4.16 7.66
C MET A 71 6.77 -3.22 8.64
N THR A 72 8.05 -3.50 8.94
CA THR A 72 8.79 -2.75 9.96
C THR A 72 9.49 -1.52 9.39
N TRP A 73 9.99 -1.61 8.14
CA TRP A 73 10.84 -0.57 7.56
C TRP A 73 10.19 0.15 6.38
N PHE A 74 9.74 -0.60 5.35
CA PHE A 74 9.26 0.00 4.10
C PHE A 74 7.91 0.70 4.29
N LEU A 75 6.94 0.01 4.86
CA LEU A 75 5.58 0.55 4.98
C LEU A 75 5.53 1.84 5.82
N PRO A 76 6.13 1.90 7.03
CA PRO A 76 6.14 3.17 7.75
C PRO A 76 6.84 4.30 7.00
N ALA A 77 7.95 4.01 6.31
CA ALA A 77 8.70 5.02 5.54
C ALA A 77 7.88 5.52 4.33
N LEU A 78 7.24 4.61 3.59
CA LEU A 78 6.36 4.96 2.45
C LEU A 78 5.16 5.80 2.91
N LEU A 79 4.54 5.41 4.02
CA LEU A 79 3.40 6.14 4.57
C LEU A 79 3.80 7.53 5.09
N PHE A 80 4.96 7.64 5.73
CA PHE A 80 5.51 8.94 6.15
C PHE A 80 5.78 9.83 4.93
N ALA A 81 6.48 9.31 3.92
CA ALA A 81 6.79 10.04 2.68
C ALA A 81 5.51 10.49 1.98
N GLY A 82 4.53 9.60 1.87
CA GLY A 82 3.22 9.93 1.29
C GLY A 82 2.51 11.02 2.08
N ALA A 83 2.46 10.89 3.41
CA ALA A 83 1.80 11.84 4.30
C ALA A 83 2.47 13.22 4.29
N LEU A 84 3.79 13.26 4.14
CA LEU A 84 4.58 14.50 4.10
C LEU A 84 4.09 15.45 2.98
N HIS A 85 3.63 14.90 1.87
CA HIS A 85 3.23 15.66 0.68
C HIS A 85 1.73 16.01 0.66
N VAL A 86 0.95 15.54 1.64
CA VAL A 86 -0.51 15.76 1.69
C VAL A 86 -0.84 17.08 2.40
N ASP A 87 -1.62 17.92 1.75
CA ASP A 87 -2.12 19.17 2.35
C ASP A 87 -3.25 18.86 3.32
N LEU A 88 -3.06 19.21 4.60
CA LEU A 88 -4.03 18.96 5.67
C LEU A 88 -5.34 19.75 5.46
N SER A 89 -5.30 20.94 4.83
CA SER A 89 -6.49 21.73 4.54
C SER A 89 -7.37 21.03 3.49
N ASP A 90 -6.73 20.47 2.47
CA ASP A 90 -7.42 19.66 1.45
C ASP A 90 -8.01 18.39 2.10
N LEU A 91 -7.19 17.69 2.89
CA LEU A 91 -7.61 16.47 3.61
C LEU A 91 -8.82 16.75 4.52
N ARG A 92 -8.78 17.87 5.27
CA ARG A 92 -9.85 18.30 6.16
C ARG A 92 -11.15 18.57 5.39
N SER A 93 -11.04 19.10 4.16
CA SER A 93 -12.20 19.37 3.29
C SER A 93 -12.90 18.07 2.85
N TYR A 94 -12.15 16.97 2.72
CA TYR A 94 -12.67 15.66 2.29
C TYR A 94 -12.62 14.61 3.40
N LYS A 95 -12.53 15.02 4.67
CA LYS A 95 -12.37 14.10 5.84
C LYS A 95 -13.46 13.03 5.95
N TRP A 96 -14.71 13.37 5.61
CA TRP A 96 -15.82 12.42 5.74
C TRP A 96 -15.76 11.28 4.70
N PRO A 97 -15.61 11.57 3.37
CA PRO A 97 -15.41 10.46 2.43
C PRO A 97 -14.15 9.63 2.74
N ILE A 98 -13.05 10.30 3.06
CA ILE A 98 -11.79 9.63 3.39
C ILE A 98 -11.96 8.75 4.64
N GLY A 99 -12.48 9.32 5.73
CA GLY A 99 -12.68 8.60 6.99
C GLY A 99 -13.62 7.39 6.83
N LEU A 100 -14.75 7.60 6.12
CA LEU A 100 -15.72 6.54 5.90
C LEU A 100 -15.12 5.38 5.08
N LEU A 101 -14.41 5.71 3.99
CA LEU A 101 -13.79 4.70 3.12
C LEU A 101 -12.62 3.98 3.83
N ALA A 102 -11.82 4.73 4.60
CA ALA A 102 -10.64 4.19 5.28
C ALA A 102 -10.97 3.40 6.56
N THR A 103 -12.20 3.48 7.08
CA THR A 103 -12.60 2.74 8.29
C THR A 103 -13.74 1.76 7.98
N ALA A 104 -14.98 2.23 7.90
CA ALA A 104 -16.12 1.38 7.58
C ALA A 104 -15.94 0.66 6.22
N GLY A 105 -15.36 1.36 5.23
CA GLY A 105 -15.05 0.78 3.93
C GLY A 105 -14.11 -0.42 4.03
N VAL A 106 -13.07 -0.30 4.86
CA VAL A 106 -12.10 -1.40 5.11
C VAL A 106 -12.80 -2.60 5.74
N LEU A 107 -13.58 -2.36 6.80
CA LEU A 107 -14.30 -3.45 7.49
C LEU A 107 -15.30 -4.15 6.55
N ILE A 108 -16.14 -3.37 5.86
CA ILE A 108 -17.11 -3.92 4.91
C ILE A 108 -16.39 -4.71 3.80
N ALA A 109 -15.30 -4.15 3.24
CA ALA A 109 -14.54 -4.83 2.19
C ALA A 109 -13.94 -6.14 2.69
N THR A 110 -13.42 -6.18 3.92
CA THR A 110 -12.85 -7.39 4.54
C THR A 110 -13.91 -8.51 4.58
N PHE A 111 -15.10 -8.19 5.07
CA PHE A 111 -16.17 -9.19 5.18
C PHE A 111 -16.75 -9.57 3.81
N VAL A 112 -16.89 -8.63 2.88
CA VAL A 112 -17.40 -8.91 1.53
C VAL A 112 -16.40 -9.78 0.75
N ILE A 113 -15.13 -9.41 0.72
CA ILE A 113 -14.10 -10.19 0.00
C ILE A 113 -13.92 -11.55 0.68
N GLY A 114 -13.82 -11.57 2.02
CA GLY A 114 -13.68 -12.81 2.78
C GLY A 114 -14.86 -13.76 2.58
N GLY A 115 -16.08 -13.22 2.60
CA GLY A 115 -17.29 -14.01 2.33
C GLY A 115 -17.31 -14.55 0.91
N LEU A 116 -16.99 -13.72 -0.08
CA LEU A 116 -16.91 -14.18 -1.48
C LEU A 116 -15.80 -15.21 -1.67
N ALA A 117 -14.65 -15.05 -1.01
CA ALA A 117 -13.55 -16.02 -1.05
C ALA A 117 -14.00 -17.36 -0.46
N TYR A 118 -14.70 -17.32 0.68
CA TYR A 118 -15.21 -18.53 1.36
C TYR A 118 -16.12 -19.38 0.44
N TYR A 119 -16.94 -18.74 -0.41
CA TYR A 119 -17.76 -19.43 -1.39
C TYR A 119 -17.00 -19.76 -2.69
N THR A 120 -15.94 -19.04 -3.00
CA THR A 120 -15.16 -19.26 -4.24
C THR A 120 -14.17 -20.41 -4.09
N PHE A 121 -13.47 -20.54 -2.94
CA PHE A 121 -12.44 -21.57 -2.75
C PHE A 121 -12.96 -23.00 -3.00
N PRO A 122 -14.13 -23.40 -2.47
CA PRO A 122 -14.65 -24.75 -2.74
C PRO A 122 -14.93 -25.04 -4.21
N LEU A 123 -15.25 -24.04 -5.03
CA LEU A 123 -15.46 -24.20 -6.48
C LEU A 123 -14.18 -24.64 -7.19
N PHE A 124 -13.02 -24.36 -6.58
CA PHE A 124 -11.70 -24.75 -7.09
C PHE A 124 -11.11 -25.94 -6.32
N GLY A 125 -11.91 -26.57 -5.42
CA GLY A 125 -11.51 -27.77 -4.69
C GLY A 125 -10.75 -27.50 -3.39
N TRP A 126 -10.67 -26.26 -2.94
CA TRP A 126 -9.97 -25.91 -1.69
C TRP A 126 -10.94 -25.71 -0.54
N GLN A 127 -10.66 -26.32 0.61
CA GLN A 127 -11.38 -26.09 1.85
C GLN A 127 -10.52 -25.20 2.73
N VAL A 128 -10.97 -23.95 2.90
CA VAL A 128 -10.23 -22.92 3.64
C VAL A 128 -11.13 -22.37 4.75
N ASP A 129 -10.63 -22.35 5.97
CA ASP A 129 -11.39 -21.83 7.11
C ASP A 129 -11.74 -20.36 6.91
N PHE A 130 -12.91 -19.96 7.40
CA PHE A 130 -13.44 -18.60 7.22
C PHE A 130 -12.49 -17.53 7.74
N ILE A 131 -11.72 -17.81 8.79
CA ILE A 131 -10.77 -16.84 9.36
C ILE A 131 -9.64 -16.52 8.35
N TYR A 132 -9.16 -17.53 7.60
CA TYR A 132 -8.19 -17.29 6.53
C TYR A 132 -8.81 -16.53 5.35
N CYS A 133 -10.08 -16.76 5.08
CA CYS A 133 -10.82 -15.99 4.06
C CYS A 133 -10.94 -14.51 4.47
N LEU A 134 -11.16 -14.24 5.77
CA LEU A 134 -11.17 -12.86 6.30
C LEU A 134 -9.78 -12.21 6.22
N LEU A 135 -8.72 -12.96 6.51
CA LEU A 135 -7.34 -12.48 6.35
C LEU A 135 -7.07 -12.14 4.88
N PHE A 136 -7.47 -12.98 3.97
CA PHE A 136 -7.41 -12.69 2.53
C PHE A 136 -8.19 -11.41 2.19
N GLY A 137 -9.38 -11.27 2.75
CA GLY A 137 -10.18 -10.04 2.64
C GLY A 137 -9.42 -8.77 3.06
N UNK A 138 -8.66 -8.84 4.07
CA UNK A 138 -7.95 -7.74 4.64
C UNK A 138 -6.68 -7.43 3.89
N UNK A 139 -6.03 -8.50 3.32
CA UNK A 139 -4.89 -8.34 2.55
C UNK A 139 -5.17 -7.61 1.24
N UNK A 140 -6.34 -7.91 0.69
CA UNK A 140 -6.74 -7.32 -0.49
C UNK A 140 -7.44 -6.01 -0.30
N UNK A 141 -7.55 -5.34 0.84
CA UNK A 141 -8.12 -4.10 1.16
C UNK A 141 -7.16 -2.94 1.08
N UNK A 142 -5.77 -3.18 0.95
CA UNK A 142 -4.78 -2.18 0.89
C UNK A 142 -4.77 -1.67 -0.52
N UNK A 143 -4.80 -0.36 -0.75
CA UNK A 143 -4.83 0.27 -2.01
C UNK A 143 -3.55 1.02 -2.20
N UNK A 144 -2.91 0.83 -3.27
CA UNK A 144 -1.72 1.55 -3.64
C UNK A 144 -2.14 2.72 -4.48
N UNK A 145 -1.70 3.77 -4.18
CA UNK A 145 -2.08 4.97 -4.87
C UNK A 145 -1.08 5.27 -5.92
N UNK A 146 -1.06 4.53 -6.77
CA UNK A 146 -0.15 4.67 -7.88
C UNK A 146 -0.44 5.94 -8.66
N UNK A 147 0.24 6.51 -9.04
CA UNK A 147 0.18 7.68 -9.82
C UNK A 147 -1.07 7.88 -10.60
N UNK A 148 -1.91 7.49 -10.18
CA UNK A 148 -3.19 7.62 -10.73
C UNK A 148 -3.79 8.99 -10.70
N UNK A 149 -3.19 9.66 -10.18
CA UNK A 149 -3.71 10.94 -10.11
C UNK A 149 -3.46 11.83 -11.30
N ALA A 150 -2.77 11.45 -12.22
CA ALA A 150 -2.43 12.27 -13.41
C ALA A 150 -3.70 12.61 -14.21
N GLY A 151 -4.07 13.88 -14.14
CA GLY A 151 -5.26 14.40 -14.85
C GLY A 151 -6.58 14.23 -14.11
N ALA A 152 -6.57 13.76 -12.90
CA ALA A 152 -7.78 13.70 -12.08
C ALA A 152 -8.08 15.07 -11.46
N PRO A 153 -9.36 15.46 -11.35
CA PRO A 153 -9.70 16.69 -10.62
C PRO A 153 -9.21 16.65 -9.16
N LYS A 154 -8.74 17.78 -8.65
CA LYS A 154 -8.16 17.90 -7.28
C LYS A 154 -8.98 17.21 -6.19
N PRO A 155 -10.33 17.39 -6.13
CA PRO A 155 -11.13 16.70 -5.11
C PRO A 155 -11.00 15.17 -5.16
N LEU A 156 -10.95 14.62 -6.36
CA LEU A 156 -10.85 13.18 -6.55
C LEU A 156 -9.43 12.70 -6.20
N ALA A 157 -8.41 13.41 -6.66
CA ALA A 157 -7.00 13.10 -6.35
C ALA A 157 -6.78 13.10 -4.82
N THR A 158 -7.24 14.15 -4.11
CA THR A 158 -7.14 14.24 -2.64
C THR A 158 -7.86 13.07 -1.95
N THR A 159 -9.06 12.72 -2.45
CA THR A 159 -9.83 11.60 -1.86
C THR A 159 -9.08 10.27 -2.05
N ILE A 160 -8.52 10.02 -3.24
CA ILE A 160 -7.76 8.79 -3.53
C ILE A 160 -6.52 8.69 -2.63
N VAL A 161 -5.74 9.78 -2.55
CA VAL A 161 -4.51 9.81 -1.74
C VAL A 161 -4.85 9.62 -0.25
N GLY A 162 -5.84 10.36 0.24
CA GLY A 162 -6.28 10.25 1.64
C GLY A 162 -6.84 8.87 1.96
N GLU A 163 -7.69 8.31 1.07
CA GLU A 163 -8.21 6.95 1.25
C GLU A 163 -7.06 5.94 1.34
N SER A 164 -6.15 5.95 0.38
CA SER A 164 -5.02 5.01 0.34
C SER A 164 -4.17 5.10 1.61
N LEU A 165 -3.79 6.33 1.99
CA LEU A 165 -2.93 6.57 3.14
C LEU A 165 -3.51 6.02 4.46
N PHE A 166 -4.79 6.31 4.72
CA PHE A 166 -5.44 5.86 5.96
C PHE A 166 -5.95 4.41 5.88
N ASN A 167 -6.33 3.95 4.68
CA ASN A 167 -6.75 2.57 4.44
C ASN A 167 -5.62 1.59 4.81
N ASP A 168 -4.39 1.86 4.36
CA ASP A 168 -3.25 0.98 4.63
C ASP A 168 -3.00 0.85 6.13
N GLY A 169 -3.05 1.97 6.86
CA GLY A 169 -2.92 1.94 8.32
C GLY A 169 -4.03 1.14 9.01
N THR A 170 -5.29 1.36 8.61
CA THR A 170 -6.44 0.66 9.17
C THR A 170 -6.42 -0.84 8.82
N ALA A 171 -6.08 -1.16 7.57
CA ALA A 171 -6.02 -2.55 7.10
C ALA A 171 -4.98 -3.37 7.88
N VAL A 172 -3.81 -2.79 8.16
CA VAL A 172 -2.77 -3.45 8.96
C VAL A 172 -3.28 -3.76 10.37
N VAL A 173 -3.99 -2.82 11.02
CA VAL A 173 -4.55 -3.02 12.36
C VAL A 173 -5.62 -4.13 12.34
N VAL A 174 -6.55 -4.09 11.39
CA VAL A 174 -7.60 -5.11 11.24
C VAL A 174 -6.97 -6.48 10.98
N PHE A 175 -5.96 -6.53 10.10
CA PHE A 175 -5.22 -7.76 9.79
C PHE A 175 -4.55 -8.34 11.04
N ALA A 176 -3.85 -7.49 11.82
CA ALA A 176 -3.16 -7.92 13.04
C ALA A 176 -4.15 -8.52 14.07
N ILE A 177 -5.34 -7.92 14.18
CA ILE A 177 -6.38 -8.43 15.08
C ILE A 177 -6.88 -9.81 14.62
N ILE A 178 -7.22 -9.96 13.33
CA ILE A 178 -7.71 -11.25 12.80
C ILE A 178 -6.60 -12.32 12.90
N LEU A 179 -5.36 -11.94 12.62
CA LEU A 179 -4.20 -12.84 12.75
C LEU A 179 -3.99 -13.27 14.21
N GLY A 180 -4.15 -12.33 15.15
CA GLY A 180 -4.07 -12.63 16.57
C GLY A 180 -5.15 -13.64 17.00
N ILE A 181 -6.37 -13.50 16.51
CA ILE A 181 -7.47 -14.45 16.75
C ILE A 181 -7.07 -15.85 16.25
N LEU A 182 -6.52 -15.90 15.02
CA LEU A 182 -6.07 -17.17 14.44
C LEU A 182 -4.99 -17.85 15.31
N GLN A 183 -4.03 -17.07 15.79
CA GLN A 183 -2.88 -17.59 16.56
C GLN A 183 -3.28 -18.05 17.98
N LEU A 184 -4.23 -17.37 18.61
CA LEU A 184 -4.69 -17.70 19.96
C LEU A 184 -5.64 -18.92 19.96
N GLY A 185 -6.27 -19.24 18.85
CA GLY A 185 -7.21 -20.35 18.72
C GLY A 185 -8.55 -20.12 19.41
N GLU A 186 -8.74 -19.00 20.06
CA GLU A 186 -9.98 -18.60 20.72
C GLU A 186 -10.37 -17.20 20.27
N ALA A 187 -11.63 -17.04 19.89
CA ALA A 187 -12.15 -15.73 19.52
C ALA A 187 -12.24 -14.84 20.78
N PRO A 188 -11.48 -13.76 20.88
CA PRO A 188 -11.65 -12.84 22.00
C PRO A 188 -13.06 -12.26 22.00
N THR A 189 -13.49 -11.77 23.15
CA THR A 189 -14.78 -11.08 23.23
C THR A 189 -14.76 -9.83 22.34
N VAL A 190 -15.92 -9.44 21.84
CA VAL A 190 -16.08 -8.23 21.02
C VAL A 190 -15.47 -7.02 21.72
N SER A 191 -15.64 -6.94 23.04
CA SER A 191 -15.07 -5.85 23.85
C SER A 191 -13.53 -5.87 23.84
N ALA A 192 -12.91 -7.05 23.97
CA ALA A 192 -11.45 -7.19 23.94
C ALA A 192 -10.89 -6.80 22.58
N THR A 193 -11.54 -7.24 21.50
CA THR A 193 -11.17 -6.88 20.11
C THR A 193 -11.27 -5.37 19.90
N ALA A 194 -12.36 -4.76 20.37
CA ALA A 194 -12.56 -3.31 20.26
C ALA A 194 -11.49 -2.52 21.04
N ILE A 195 -11.14 -2.99 22.23
CA ILE A 195 -10.09 -2.36 23.06
C ILE A 195 -8.74 -2.42 22.32
N LEU A 196 -8.37 -3.57 21.77
CA LEU A 196 -7.12 -3.72 21.00
C LEU A 196 -7.09 -2.79 19.80
N PHE A 197 -8.20 -2.72 19.05
CA PHE A 197 -8.30 -1.82 17.90
C PHE A 197 -8.11 -0.36 18.32
N VAL A 198 -8.80 0.06 19.38
CA VAL A 198 -8.72 1.42 19.91
C VAL A 198 -7.28 1.70 20.40
N GLN A 199 -6.68 0.76 21.13
CA GLN A 199 -5.31 0.91 21.62
C GLN A 199 -4.32 1.08 20.48
N GLU A 200 -4.35 0.21 19.48
CA GLU A 200 -3.43 0.27 18.34
C GLU A 200 -3.67 1.53 17.48
N ALA A 201 -4.94 1.81 17.14
CA ALA A 201 -5.25 2.92 16.25
C ALA A 201 -5.08 4.27 16.93
N ILE A 202 -5.75 4.48 18.09
CA ILE A 202 -5.66 5.76 18.81
C ILE A 202 -4.27 5.93 19.43
N GLY A 203 -3.68 4.84 19.94
CA GLY A 203 -2.30 4.84 20.42
C GLY A 203 -1.33 5.27 19.32
N GLY A 204 -1.50 4.74 18.10
CA GLY A 204 -0.72 5.14 16.93
C GLY A 204 -0.87 6.63 16.61
N VAL A 205 -2.11 7.13 16.61
CA VAL A 205 -2.38 8.56 16.38
C VAL A 205 -1.69 9.44 17.44
N LEU A 206 -1.87 9.12 18.71
CA LEU A 206 -1.29 9.91 19.82
C LEU A 206 0.23 9.83 19.80
N PHE A 207 0.79 8.65 19.58
CA PHE A 207 2.24 8.44 19.52
C PHE A 207 2.85 9.20 18.33
N GLY A 208 2.24 9.08 17.15
CA GLY A 208 2.67 9.82 15.96
C GLY A 208 2.59 11.33 16.14
N ALA A 209 1.52 11.81 16.84
CA ALA A 209 1.37 13.22 17.15
C ALA A 209 2.47 13.72 18.09
N VAL A 210 2.79 12.97 19.13
CA VAL A 210 3.84 13.31 20.09
C VAL A 210 5.21 13.36 19.39
N LEU A 211 5.55 12.31 18.64
CA LEU A 211 6.83 12.23 17.93
C LEU A 211 6.94 13.29 16.84
N GLY A 212 5.91 13.43 16.00
CA GLY A 212 5.89 14.41 14.91
C GLY A 212 5.97 15.83 15.43
N TYR A 213 5.24 16.15 16.51
CA TYR A 213 5.31 17.46 17.14
C TYR A 213 6.68 17.70 17.80
N GLY A 214 7.23 16.68 18.45
CA GLY A 214 8.58 16.75 19.05
C GLY A 214 9.64 17.10 18.01
N VAL A 215 9.63 16.38 16.88
CA VAL A 215 10.56 16.65 15.77
C VAL A 215 10.31 18.05 15.18
N PHE A 216 9.03 18.42 14.99
CA PHE A 216 8.67 19.76 14.52
C PHE A 216 9.29 20.87 15.41
N VAL A 217 9.19 20.71 16.74
CA VAL A 217 9.77 21.69 17.70
C VAL A 217 11.30 21.74 17.57
N MET A 218 11.94 20.58 17.39
CA MET A 218 13.40 20.52 17.17
C MET A 218 13.80 21.24 15.87
N MET A 219 13.07 20.97 14.78
CA MET A 219 13.33 21.59 13.46
C MET A 219 13.16 23.11 13.50
N ARG A 220 12.20 23.61 14.27
CA ARG A 220 11.93 25.06 14.39
C ARG A 220 13.13 25.86 14.92
N GLY A 221 14.03 25.22 15.67
CA GLY A 221 15.22 25.86 16.22
C GLY A 221 16.45 25.78 15.34
N ILE A 222 16.34 25.15 14.17
CA ILE A 222 17.49 24.82 13.32
C ILE A 222 17.11 25.15 11.87
N ASP A 223 18.00 25.73 11.10
CA ASP A 223 17.81 25.89 9.64
C ASP A 223 19.00 25.25 8.92
N GLN A 224 19.09 23.93 9.06
CA GLN A 224 20.17 23.12 8.49
C GLN A 224 19.55 21.85 7.88
N TYR A 225 19.44 21.81 6.57
CA TYR A 225 18.74 20.72 5.88
C TYR A 225 19.29 19.31 6.22
N GLN A 226 20.62 19.19 6.44
CA GLN A 226 21.22 17.90 6.81
C GLN A 226 20.65 17.38 8.14
N VAL A 227 20.53 18.27 9.13
CA VAL A 227 20.03 17.92 10.47
C VAL A 227 18.53 17.61 10.39
N GLU A 228 17.78 18.40 9.62
CA GLU A 228 16.32 18.20 9.49
C GLU A 228 16.00 16.89 8.76
N VAL A 229 16.75 16.55 7.69
CA VAL A 229 16.62 15.23 7.02
C VAL A 229 16.95 14.12 8.03
N MET A 230 18.04 14.26 8.80
CA MET A 230 18.39 13.24 9.82
C MET A 230 17.33 13.11 10.91
N LEU A 231 16.71 14.22 11.34
CA LEU A 231 15.61 14.19 12.32
C LEU A 231 14.40 13.43 11.79
N THR A 232 14.01 13.67 10.52
CA THR A 232 12.89 12.94 9.92
C THR A 232 13.23 11.46 9.70
N LEU A 233 14.47 11.16 9.33
CA LEU A 233 14.93 9.76 9.18
C LEU A 233 14.94 9.04 10.55
N ALA A 234 15.46 9.70 11.59
CA ALA A 234 15.47 9.15 12.95
C ALA A 234 14.04 8.95 13.47
N LEU A 235 13.11 9.86 13.16
CA LEU A 235 11.71 9.74 13.49
C LEU A 235 11.11 8.46 12.88
N VAL A 236 11.34 8.24 11.59
CA VAL A 236 10.77 7.08 10.90
C VAL A 236 11.42 5.78 11.40
N ILE A 237 12.75 5.70 11.41
CA ILE A 237 13.46 4.47 11.82
C ILE A 237 13.25 4.22 13.32
N GLY A 238 13.54 5.21 14.17
CA GLY A 238 13.45 5.06 15.63
C GLY A 238 12.02 4.98 16.12
N GLY A 239 11.15 5.83 15.58
CA GLY A 239 9.73 5.87 15.98
C GLY A 239 8.96 4.63 15.54
N ALA A 240 9.08 4.24 14.28
CA ALA A 240 8.33 3.10 13.75
C ALA A 240 8.91 1.78 14.23
N ALA A 241 10.18 1.51 13.91
CA ALA A 241 10.77 0.20 14.14
C ALA A 241 11.06 -0.09 15.62
N ALA A 242 11.54 0.93 16.38
CA ALA A 242 12.02 0.68 17.74
C ALA A 242 10.98 0.96 18.82
N LEU A 243 10.20 2.03 18.68
CA LEU A 243 9.34 2.49 19.79
C LEU A 243 7.88 2.04 19.63
N ALA A 244 7.30 2.12 18.42
CA ALA A 244 5.90 1.73 18.22
C ALA A 244 5.69 0.25 18.57
N ALA A 245 6.61 -0.62 18.15
CA ALA A 245 6.56 -2.05 18.44
C ALA A 245 6.59 -2.33 19.95
N ARG A 246 7.40 -1.59 20.71
CA ARG A 246 7.51 -1.75 22.17
C ARG A 246 6.26 -1.26 22.92
N LEU A 247 5.58 -0.28 22.34
CA LEU A 247 4.37 0.31 22.96
C LEU A 247 3.08 -0.39 22.49
N HIS A 248 3.20 -1.36 21.59
CA HIS A 248 2.06 -2.06 20.98
C HIS A 248 1.07 -1.07 20.37
N VAL A 249 1.59 -0.11 19.58
CA VAL A 249 0.80 0.86 18.82
C VAL A 249 1.13 0.76 17.34
N SER A 250 0.18 1.12 16.48
CA SER A 250 0.35 1.01 15.03
C SER A 250 1.43 1.97 14.51
N ALA A 251 2.58 1.44 14.10
CA ALA A 251 3.66 2.21 13.47
C ALA A 251 3.20 2.86 12.15
N PRO A 252 2.47 2.16 11.26
CA PRO A 252 1.93 2.80 10.05
C PRO A 252 1.09 4.04 10.35
N ILE A 253 0.12 3.95 11.28
CA ILE A 253 -0.73 5.08 11.66
C ILE A 253 0.12 6.21 12.27
N ALA A 254 1.07 5.87 13.13
CA ALA A 254 1.94 6.86 13.76
C ALA A 254 2.75 7.64 12.72
N MET A 255 3.27 6.96 11.71
CA MET A 255 4.09 7.61 10.66
C MET A 255 3.24 8.48 9.73
N VAL A 256 1.98 8.10 9.45
CA VAL A 256 1.02 8.97 8.73
C VAL A 256 0.82 10.28 9.50
N VAL A 257 0.52 10.18 10.80
CA VAL A 257 0.23 11.37 11.63
C VAL A 257 1.49 12.26 11.73
N ALA A 258 2.66 11.66 11.97
CA ALA A 258 3.92 12.40 12.07
C ALA A 258 4.25 13.10 10.73
N GLY A 259 4.07 12.39 9.61
CA GLY A 259 4.27 12.94 8.26
C GLY A 259 3.34 14.13 7.98
N LEU A 260 2.06 14.02 8.35
CA LEU A 260 1.09 15.12 8.20
C LEU A 260 1.48 16.35 9.04
N ILE A 261 1.99 16.15 10.24
CA ILE A 261 2.43 17.27 11.11
C ILE A 261 3.64 17.97 10.49
N ILE A 262 4.65 17.20 10.09
CA ILE A 262 5.89 17.77 9.52
C ILE A 262 5.60 18.38 8.15
N GLY A 263 4.83 17.71 7.31
CA GLY A 263 4.47 18.17 5.97
C GLY A 263 3.61 19.43 5.94
N ASN A 264 2.91 19.73 7.03
CA ASN A 264 2.06 20.93 7.10
C ASN A 264 2.64 21.97 8.06
N HIS A 265 2.70 21.67 9.36
CA HIS A 265 3.20 22.62 10.35
C HIS A 265 4.71 22.84 10.21
N GLY A 266 5.48 21.78 9.93
CA GLY A 266 6.92 21.88 9.70
C GLY A 266 7.25 22.79 8.52
N ARG A 267 6.59 22.56 7.39
CA ARG A 267 6.78 23.34 6.17
C ARG A 267 6.48 24.84 6.35
N HIS A 268 5.45 25.16 7.12
CA HIS A 268 5.03 26.57 7.28
C HIS A 268 5.77 27.33 8.37
N TYR A 269 6.22 26.65 9.42
CA TYR A 269 6.70 27.32 10.62
C TYR A 269 8.11 26.92 11.07
N ALA A 270 8.70 25.89 10.46
CA ALA A 270 9.99 25.34 10.91
C ALA A 270 11.07 25.29 9.83
N MET A 271 10.69 25.24 8.56
CA MET A 271 11.65 25.08 7.45
C MET A 271 11.74 26.34 6.59
N SER A 272 12.97 26.68 6.18
CA SER A 272 13.17 27.61 5.07
C SER A 272 12.80 26.96 3.73
N ASP A 273 12.63 27.76 2.68
CA ASP A 273 12.32 27.25 1.35
C ASP A 273 13.42 26.29 0.83
N GLU A 274 14.66 26.54 1.20
CA GLU A 274 15.78 25.69 0.83
C GLU A 274 15.70 24.34 1.54
N THR A 275 15.56 24.34 2.86
CA THR A 275 15.47 23.13 3.68
C THR A 275 14.26 22.29 3.26
N ARG A 276 13.12 22.93 3.05
CA ARG A 276 11.89 22.27 2.57
C ARG A 276 12.16 21.49 1.28
N ARG A 277 12.83 22.11 0.29
CA ARG A 277 13.16 21.44 -0.99
C ARG A 277 14.03 20.20 -0.78
N TYR A 278 15.01 20.26 0.13
CA TYR A 278 15.90 19.12 0.41
C TYR A 278 15.14 17.99 1.13
N VAL A 279 14.31 18.29 2.12
CA VAL A 279 13.51 17.30 2.84
C VAL A 279 12.52 16.62 1.85
N ASP A 280 11.83 17.42 1.04
CA ASP A 280 10.89 16.90 0.05
C ASP A 280 11.60 15.98 -0.96
N LYS A 281 12.73 16.44 -1.53
CA LYS A 281 13.50 15.64 -2.51
C LYS A 281 14.06 14.37 -1.90
N PHE A 282 14.51 14.42 -0.64
CA PHE A 282 15.01 13.23 0.06
C PHE A 282 13.90 12.18 0.20
N TRP A 283 12.71 12.59 0.70
CA TRP A 283 11.61 11.65 0.92
C TRP A 283 10.98 11.18 -0.40
N GLU A 284 10.94 12.01 -1.43
CA GLU A 284 10.56 11.61 -2.79
C GLU A 284 11.49 10.51 -3.32
N LEU A 285 12.80 10.69 -3.14
CA LEU A 285 13.79 9.71 -3.58
C LEU A 285 13.69 8.40 -2.79
N ILE A 286 13.51 8.47 -1.46
CA ILE A 286 13.30 7.30 -0.61
C ILE A 286 12.03 6.54 -1.06
N ASP A 287 10.93 7.25 -1.30
CA ASP A 287 9.67 6.65 -1.79
C ASP A 287 9.89 5.91 -3.11
N GLU A 288 10.58 6.54 -4.07
CA GLU A 288 10.88 5.91 -5.37
C GLU A 288 11.75 4.67 -5.24
N ILE A 289 12.80 4.72 -4.40
CA ILE A 289 13.72 3.60 -4.17
C ILE A 289 12.98 2.45 -3.49
N LEU A 290 12.23 2.72 -2.42
CA LEU A 290 11.50 1.69 -1.69
C LEU A 290 10.42 1.05 -2.57
N ASN A 291 9.72 1.84 -3.38
CA ASN A 291 8.75 1.31 -4.34
C ASN A 291 9.44 0.43 -5.41
N ALA A 292 10.60 0.86 -5.95
CA ALA A 292 11.33 0.06 -6.93
C ALA A 292 11.76 -1.29 -6.32
N LEU A 293 12.30 -1.28 -5.11
CA LEU A 293 12.69 -2.51 -4.39
C LEU A 293 11.46 -3.40 -4.14
N LEU A 294 10.37 -2.83 -3.66
CA LEU A 294 9.12 -3.55 -3.39
C LEU A 294 8.57 -4.22 -4.64
N PHE A 295 8.49 -3.48 -5.75
CA PHE A 295 7.93 -4.00 -7.00
C PHE A 295 8.87 -4.99 -7.70
N ALA A 296 10.19 -4.82 -7.57
CA ALA A 296 11.16 -5.82 -8.03
C ALA A 296 10.96 -7.14 -7.29
N LEU A 297 10.81 -7.04 -6.00
CA LEU A 297 10.62 -8.20 -5.13
C LEU A 297 9.32 -8.94 -5.45
N ILE A 298 8.21 -8.21 -5.67
CA ILE A 298 6.94 -8.80 -6.12
C ILE A 298 7.15 -9.56 -7.45
N GLY A 299 7.90 -8.99 -8.39
CA GLY A 299 8.19 -9.67 -9.65
C GLY A 299 9.04 -10.92 -9.49
N LEU A 300 9.98 -10.92 -8.53
CA LEU A 300 10.88 -12.05 -8.26
C LEU A 300 10.22 -13.16 -7.44
N GLU A 301 9.20 -12.85 -6.63
CA GLU A 301 8.48 -13.83 -5.79
C GLU A 301 7.88 -14.95 -6.63
N LEU A 302 7.62 -14.73 -7.91
CA LEU A 302 7.15 -15.75 -8.84
C LEU A 302 8.08 -16.97 -8.87
N LEU A 303 9.38 -16.79 -8.61
CA LEU A 303 10.35 -17.89 -8.55
C LEU A 303 10.06 -18.87 -7.41
N LEU A 304 9.34 -18.43 -6.37
CA LEU A 304 9.04 -19.25 -5.20
C LEU A 304 7.65 -19.92 -5.28
N LEU A 305 6.77 -19.41 -6.13
CA LEU A 305 5.36 -19.81 -6.13
C LEU A 305 5.09 -20.89 -7.18
N PRO A 306 4.38 -21.96 -6.82
CA PRO A 306 3.98 -22.97 -7.79
C PRO A 306 2.96 -22.40 -8.77
N PHE A 307 3.30 -22.37 -10.03
CA PHE A 307 2.40 -21.90 -11.08
C PHE A 307 1.37 -22.99 -11.43
N SER A 308 0.10 -22.58 -11.43
CA SER A 308 -1.00 -23.46 -11.84
C SER A 308 -2.10 -22.62 -12.50
N TRP A 309 -2.62 -23.09 -13.62
CA TRP A 309 -3.76 -22.44 -14.29
C TRP A 309 -4.99 -22.36 -13.41
N LEU A 310 -5.14 -23.29 -12.46
CA LEU A 310 -6.23 -23.28 -11.49
C LEU A 310 -6.11 -22.05 -10.56
N HIS A 311 -4.89 -21.76 -10.07
CA HIS A 311 -4.64 -20.55 -9.27
C HIS A 311 -4.92 -19.27 -10.07
N VAL A 312 -4.56 -19.25 -11.35
CA VAL A 312 -4.82 -18.10 -12.23
C VAL A 312 -6.34 -17.88 -12.39
N ALA A 313 -7.10 -18.94 -12.67
CA ALA A 313 -8.56 -18.85 -12.82
C ALA A 313 -9.23 -18.36 -11.52
N ALA A 314 -8.82 -18.92 -10.38
CA ALA A 314 -9.33 -18.52 -9.06
C ALA A 314 -8.98 -17.06 -8.76
N ALA A 315 -7.76 -16.63 -9.08
CA ALA A 315 -7.32 -15.24 -8.86
C ALA A 315 -8.14 -14.24 -9.69
N PHE A 316 -8.52 -14.60 -10.93
CA PHE A 316 -9.44 -13.76 -11.73
C PHE A 316 -10.83 -13.68 -11.09
N ALA A 317 -11.36 -14.79 -10.59
CA ALA A 317 -12.66 -14.81 -9.88
C ALA A 317 -12.60 -13.92 -8.63
N LEU A 318 -11.52 -14.07 -7.84
CA LEU A 318 -11.30 -13.26 -6.62
C LEU A 318 -11.01 -11.80 -6.93
N GLY A 319 -10.31 -11.50 -8.04
CA GLY A 319 -10.15 -10.14 -8.54
C GLY A 319 -11.50 -9.49 -8.87
N GLY A 320 -12.41 -10.28 -9.45
CA GLY A 320 -13.80 -9.86 -9.64
C GLY A 320 -14.51 -9.56 -8.32
N ALA A 321 -14.31 -10.41 -7.30
CA ALA A 321 -14.85 -10.21 -5.96
C ALA A 321 -14.33 -8.92 -5.33
N VAL A 322 -13.05 -8.62 -5.53
CA VAL A 322 -12.42 -7.35 -5.07
C VAL A 322 -13.10 -6.15 -5.73
N LEU A 323 -13.37 -6.20 -7.05
CA LEU A 323 -14.06 -5.10 -7.76
C LEU A 323 -15.50 -4.94 -7.29
N VAL A 324 -16.21 -6.05 -7.04
CA VAL A 324 -17.56 -6.03 -6.48
C VAL A 324 -17.54 -5.37 -5.10
N SER A 325 -16.61 -5.76 -4.24
CA SER A 325 -16.43 -5.15 -2.91
C SER A 325 -16.20 -3.64 -3.03
N ARG A 326 -15.34 -3.21 -3.96
CA ARG A 326 -15.09 -1.77 -4.20
C ARG A 326 -16.37 -1.05 -4.62
N LEU A 327 -17.17 -1.65 -5.48
CA LEU A 327 -18.45 -1.05 -5.90
C LEU A 327 -19.42 -0.92 -4.71
N LEU A 328 -19.48 -1.95 -3.86
CA LEU A 328 -20.36 -1.99 -2.68
C LEU A 328 -19.91 -1.04 -1.55
N THR A 329 -18.63 -0.69 -1.49
CA THR A 329 -18.13 0.27 -0.49
C THR A 329 -18.15 1.71 -1.02
N VAL A 330 -17.61 1.93 -2.20
CA VAL A 330 -17.49 3.27 -2.81
C VAL A 330 -18.86 3.82 -3.25
N GLY A 331 -19.69 2.98 -3.87
CA GLY A 331 -21.00 3.38 -4.38
C GLY A 331 -21.88 4.02 -3.30
N PRO A 332 -22.25 3.27 -2.26
CA PRO A 332 -23.06 3.81 -1.16
C PRO A 332 -22.40 4.98 -0.44
N ALA A 333 -21.08 4.94 -0.20
CA ALA A 333 -20.37 6.04 0.46
C ALA A 333 -20.55 7.37 -0.31
N ILE A 334 -20.35 7.33 -1.63
CA ILE A 334 -20.51 8.52 -2.49
C ILE A 334 -21.99 8.96 -2.55
N LEU A 335 -22.94 8.01 -2.63
CA LEU A 335 -24.37 8.32 -2.67
C LEU A 335 -24.83 8.97 -1.36
N VAL A 336 -24.40 8.43 -0.22
CA VAL A 336 -24.69 8.98 1.11
C VAL A 336 -24.16 10.41 1.22
N LEU A 337 -22.91 10.63 0.79
CA LEU A 337 -22.29 11.96 0.83
C LEU A 337 -23.03 12.97 -0.05
N ARG A 338 -23.50 12.54 -1.23
CA ARG A 338 -24.32 13.39 -2.11
C ARG A 338 -25.63 13.81 -1.44
N ARG A 339 -26.27 12.89 -0.68
CA ARG A 339 -27.55 13.15 -0.03
C ARG A 339 -27.43 14.12 1.16
N PHE A 340 -26.35 14.00 1.96
CA PHE A 340 -26.24 14.76 3.21
C PHE A 340 -25.56 16.13 3.08
N ARG A 341 -24.85 16.40 1.97
CA ARG A 341 -24.04 17.62 1.85
C ARG A 341 -24.54 18.70 0.88
N GLY A 342 -25.74 18.50 0.32
CA GLY A 342 -26.35 19.49 -0.57
C GLY A 342 -25.65 19.59 -1.94
N ALA A 343 -26.35 20.21 -2.91
CA ALA A 343 -25.96 20.26 -4.32
C ALA A 343 -24.68 21.07 -4.62
N ASN A 344 -24.10 21.73 -3.64
CA ASN A 344 -23.06 22.75 -3.88
C ASN A 344 -21.62 22.20 -3.90
N ARG A 345 -21.40 20.88 -3.63
CA ARG A 345 -20.11 20.21 -3.88
C ARG A 345 -20.38 19.03 -4.82
N GLN A 346 -20.40 19.32 -6.10
CA GLN A 346 -20.61 18.30 -7.13
C GLN A 346 -19.46 17.31 -7.10
N VAL A 347 -19.76 16.06 -6.73
CA VAL A 347 -18.84 14.95 -6.96
C VAL A 347 -18.75 14.81 -8.48
N PRO A 348 -17.56 14.94 -9.07
CA PRO A 348 -17.42 14.90 -10.51
C PRO A 348 -18.04 13.64 -11.12
N ALA A 349 -18.57 13.75 -12.32
CA ALA A 349 -19.11 12.61 -13.06
C ALA A 349 -18.01 11.57 -13.24
N GLY A 350 -18.35 10.29 -13.06
CA GLY A 350 -17.39 9.20 -13.22
C GLY A 350 -16.53 8.91 -11.99
N THR A 351 -16.66 9.69 -10.88
CA THR A 351 -15.90 9.47 -9.65
C THR A 351 -15.98 8.00 -9.18
N ILE A 352 -17.20 7.42 -9.14
CA ILE A 352 -17.38 6.03 -8.70
C ILE A 352 -16.57 5.06 -9.58
N ARG A 353 -16.63 5.25 -10.92
CA ARG A 353 -15.88 4.39 -11.85
C ARG A 353 -14.38 4.47 -11.62
N ILE A 354 -13.87 5.68 -11.40
CA ILE A 354 -12.44 5.91 -11.17
C ILE A 354 -12.02 5.33 -9.81
N LEU A 355 -12.80 5.55 -8.75
CA LEU A 355 -12.50 5.02 -7.41
C LEU A 355 -12.57 3.48 -7.39
N VAL A 356 -13.53 2.88 -8.09
CA VAL A 356 -13.66 1.41 -8.16
C VAL A 356 -12.49 0.82 -8.96
N TRP A 357 -12.22 1.34 -10.15
CA TRP A 357 -11.16 0.82 -11.03
C TRP A 357 -9.75 1.19 -10.53
N GLY A 358 -9.60 2.39 -9.95
CA GLY A 358 -8.32 2.91 -9.45
C GLY A 358 -7.89 2.36 -8.09
N GLY A 359 -8.67 1.46 -7.48
CA GLY A 359 -8.29 0.77 -6.25
C GLY A 359 -7.25 -0.32 -6.52
N LEU A 360 -6.06 0.10 -6.96
CA LEU A 360 -4.96 -0.82 -7.28
C LEU A 360 -4.49 -1.56 -6.03
N ARG A 361 -4.17 -2.83 -6.20
CA ARG A 361 -3.60 -3.66 -5.12
C ARG A 361 -2.08 -3.60 -5.22
N GLY A 362 -1.43 -3.40 -4.09
CA GLY A 362 0.02 -3.17 -4.04
C GLY A 362 0.78 -4.18 -3.20
N GLY A 363 2.03 -3.85 -2.93
CA GLY A 363 2.97 -4.69 -2.21
C GLY A 363 2.56 -5.00 -0.77
N VAL A 364 1.82 -4.10 -0.13
CA VAL A 364 1.33 -4.31 1.25
C VAL A 364 0.47 -5.58 1.33
N SER A 365 -0.36 -5.86 0.30
CA SER A 365 -1.16 -7.10 0.23
C SER A 365 -0.27 -8.36 0.27
N VAL A 366 0.84 -8.34 -0.49
CA VAL A 366 1.79 -9.46 -0.53
C VAL A 366 2.54 -9.58 0.82
N ALA A 367 2.94 -8.45 1.41
CA ALA A 367 3.61 -8.44 2.71
C ALA A 367 2.74 -9.07 3.80
N LEU A 368 1.47 -8.69 3.84
CA LEU A 368 0.51 -9.25 4.80
C LEU A 368 0.28 -10.75 4.56
N ALA A 369 0.22 -11.19 3.28
CA ALA A 369 0.11 -12.60 2.95
C ALA A 369 1.33 -13.41 3.42
N LEU A 370 2.53 -12.83 3.28
CA LEU A 370 3.79 -13.44 3.74
C LEU A 370 3.85 -13.57 5.27
N SER A 371 3.15 -12.70 6.01
CA SER A 371 3.15 -12.74 7.49
C SER A 371 2.18 -13.77 8.06
N LEU A 372 1.42 -14.48 7.24
CA LEU A 372 0.57 -15.58 7.70
C LEU A 372 1.41 -16.74 8.24
N PRO A 373 0.89 -17.51 9.23
CA PRO A 373 1.57 -18.70 9.73
C PRO A 373 1.84 -19.71 8.62
N LEU A 374 3.00 -20.35 8.66
CA LEU A 374 3.40 -21.35 7.67
C LEU A 374 2.36 -22.49 7.61
N GLY A 375 1.94 -22.83 6.40
CA GLY A 375 0.95 -23.88 6.16
C GLY A 375 0.35 -23.80 4.76
N PRO A 376 -0.41 -24.82 4.38
CA PRO A 376 -1.01 -24.87 3.02
C PRO A 376 -1.98 -23.72 2.75
N GLU A 377 -2.68 -23.21 3.76
CA GLU A 377 -3.58 -22.07 3.63
C GLU A 377 -2.79 -20.80 3.29
N ARG A 378 -1.62 -20.60 3.96
CA ARG A 378 -0.72 -19.49 3.66
C ARG A 378 -0.24 -19.55 2.21
N ASP A 379 0.25 -20.71 1.78
CA ASP A 379 0.83 -20.87 0.43
C ASP A 379 -0.24 -20.62 -0.65
N LEU A 380 -1.46 -21.08 -0.44
CA LEU A 380 -2.61 -20.82 -1.32
C LEU A 380 -2.94 -19.32 -1.35
N ILE A 381 -3.13 -18.70 -0.16
CA ILE A 381 -3.49 -17.28 -0.04
C ILE A 381 -2.39 -16.40 -0.66
N LEU A 382 -1.12 -16.71 -0.40
CA LEU A 382 0.02 -15.98 -0.95
C LEU A 382 0.01 -16.05 -2.48
N SER A 383 -0.13 -17.25 -3.05
CA SER A 383 -0.16 -17.44 -4.51
C SER A 383 -1.32 -16.66 -5.14
N LEU A 384 -2.51 -16.74 -4.56
CA LEU A 384 -3.69 -16.03 -5.08
C LEU A 384 -3.55 -14.51 -4.92
N THR A 385 -3.07 -14.04 -3.76
CA THR A 385 -2.82 -12.61 -3.51
C THR A 385 -1.82 -12.07 -4.53
N TYR A 386 -0.73 -12.79 -4.75
CA TYR A 386 0.31 -12.44 -5.70
C TYR A 386 -0.28 -12.24 -7.11
N ILE A 387 -1.04 -13.23 -7.60
CA ILE A 387 -1.63 -13.16 -8.95
C ILE A 387 -2.63 -12.00 -9.04
N VAL A 388 -3.49 -11.80 -8.02
CA VAL A 388 -4.45 -10.69 -8.00
C VAL A 388 -3.72 -9.35 -8.02
N VAL A 389 -2.65 -9.19 -7.23
CA VAL A 389 -1.84 -7.96 -7.19
C VAL A 389 -1.18 -7.71 -8.55
N LEU A 390 -0.57 -8.74 -9.13
CA LEU A 390 0.09 -8.66 -10.44
C LEU A 390 -0.90 -8.25 -11.53
N VAL A 391 -2.06 -8.90 -11.60
CA VAL A 391 -3.14 -8.58 -12.56
C VAL A 391 -3.65 -7.15 -12.33
N SER A 392 -3.86 -6.75 -11.08
CA SER A 392 -4.31 -5.39 -10.73
C SER A 392 -3.31 -4.34 -11.22
N ILE A 393 -2.03 -4.53 -10.92
CA ILE A 393 -0.98 -3.56 -11.32
C ILE A 393 -0.87 -3.48 -12.86
N LEU A 394 -0.87 -4.62 -13.53
CA LEU A 394 -0.73 -4.65 -15.00
C LEU A 394 -1.99 -4.16 -15.72
N LEU A 395 -3.18 -4.69 -15.38
CA LEU A 395 -4.42 -4.33 -16.08
C LEU A 395 -4.97 -2.97 -15.63
N GLN A 396 -5.20 -2.81 -14.32
CA GLN A 396 -5.79 -1.58 -13.81
C GLN A 396 -4.77 -0.43 -13.85
N GLY A 397 -3.51 -0.69 -13.46
CA GLY A 397 -2.45 0.33 -13.45
C GLY A 397 -2.20 0.94 -14.83
N LEU A 398 -2.14 0.11 -15.89
CA LEU A 398 -1.94 0.61 -17.26
C LEU A 398 -3.19 1.26 -17.85
N SER A 399 -4.40 0.87 -17.40
CA SER A 399 -5.66 1.36 -17.99
C SER A 399 -6.29 2.53 -17.25
N ILE A 400 -5.88 2.80 -15.99
CA ILE A 400 -6.50 3.88 -15.19
C ILE A 400 -6.23 5.28 -15.80
N GLY A 401 -5.02 5.54 -16.29
CA GLY A 401 -4.67 6.81 -16.94
C GLY A 401 -5.56 7.11 -18.15
N PRO A 402 -5.62 6.20 -19.14
CA PRO A 402 -6.58 6.32 -20.27
C PRO A 402 -8.02 6.49 -19.81
N LEU A 403 -8.47 5.76 -18.77
CA LEU A 403 -9.83 5.88 -18.25
C LEU A 403 -10.13 7.29 -17.71
N VAL A 404 -9.20 7.84 -16.90
CA VAL A 404 -9.34 9.20 -16.35
C VAL A 404 -9.41 10.22 -17.48
N ARG A 405 -8.47 10.15 -18.45
CA ARG A 405 -8.45 11.05 -19.61
C ARG A 405 -9.75 10.98 -20.41
N ARG A 406 -10.31 9.77 -20.61
CA ARG A 406 -11.56 9.59 -21.36
C ARG A 406 -12.77 10.18 -20.63
N ILE A 407 -12.84 10.05 -19.29
CA ILE A 407 -13.96 10.54 -18.48
C ILE A 407 -13.94 12.08 -18.42
N TYR A 408 -12.74 12.67 -18.34
CA TYR A 408 -12.58 14.14 -18.21
C TYR A 408 -12.13 14.80 -19.53
N ALA A 409 -12.17 14.10 -20.66
CA ALA A 409 -11.93 14.69 -21.98
C ALA A 409 -12.92 15.82 -22.23
N GLY A 410 -12.42 17.04 -22.41
CA GLY A 410 -13.25 18.22 -22.67
C GLY A 410 -13.56 19.10 -21.45
N GLN A 411 -13.14 18.72 -20.25
CA GLN A 411 -13.13 19.64 -19.12
C GLN A 411 -11.79 20.38 -19.07
N PRO A 412 -11.79 21.71 -18.91
CA PRO A 412 -10.52 22.42 -18.73
C PRO A 412 -9.85 21.88 -17.46
N LEU A 413 -8.70 21.24 -17.65
CA LEU A 413 -7.84 20.84 -16.53
C LEU A 413 -7.41 22.13 -15.85
N GLU A 414 -7.86 22.34 -14.60
CA GLU A 414 -7.22 23.33 -13.75
C GLU A 414 -5.74 22.90 -13.68
N LYS A 415 -4.88 23.66 -14.33
CA LYS A 415 -3.44 23.44 -14.25
C LYS A 415 -3.08 23.43 -12.75
N SER A 416 -2.50 22.36 -12.29
CA SER A 416 -1.86 22.37 -10.96
C SER A 416 -0.76 23.42 -11.03
N GLU A 417 -1.00 24.58 -10.46
CA GLU A 417 0.04 25.57 -10.18
C GLU A 417 0.95 24.95 -9.10
N GLY A 418 2.03 24.32 -9.53
CA GLY A 418 2.94 23.69 -8.58
C GLY A 418 3.92 22.67 -9.17
N ALA A 419 4.25 22.81 -10.46
CA ALA A 419 5.33 22.01 -11.03
C ALA A 419 6.39 22.94 -11.62
N HIS A 420 7.17 23.57 -10.75
CA HIS A 420 8.44 24.19 -11.10
C HIS A 420 9.43 23.95 -9.97
#